data_75b73fa23a8f62c15a9c799b55fcd4ed
#
_entry.id   75b73fa23a8f62c15a9c799b55fcd4ed
#
_cell.length_a   1.000
_cell.length_b   1.000
_cell.length_c   1.000
_cell.angle_alpha   90.00
_cell.angle_beta   90.00
_cell.angle_gamma   90.00
#
_symmetry.space_group_name_H-M   'P 1'
#
loop_
_entity.id
_entity.type
_entity.pdbx_description
1 polymer ?
#
loop_
_entity_poly.entity_id
_entity_poly.type
_entity_poly.pdbx_seq_one_letter_code
_entity_poly.pdbx_strand_id
1 'polypeptide(L)'
;IDGIIRNSLCMGAYVRGMQVGFARCVTDATTVFYLEDVVIHPEHRGCGLGKALVKTILAQEPICRLKGILVTDDAFSLYEPFGFVRDREIFMKKVSPLNGCF
;
A
#
# COMPACT_ATOMS: atom_id res chain seq x y z
N ILE A 1 -5.95 5.15 16.21
CA ILE A 1 -4.58 5.24 15.72
C ILE A 1 -3.75 4.05 16.19
N ASP A 2 -3.80 3.71 17.46
CA ASP A 2 -3.03 2.57 17.97
C ASP A 2 -3.41 1.26 17.26
N GLY A 3 -4.70 1.06 16.95
CA GLY A 3 -5.15 -0.10 16.20
C GLY A 3 -4.58 -0.15 14.79
N ILE A 4 -4.48 1.00 14.14
CA ILE A 4 -3.86 1.10 12.82
C ILE A 4 -2.40 0.71 12.89
N ILE A 5 -1.65 1.24 13.86
CA ILE A 5 -0.23 0.95 14.00
C ILE A 5 0.01 -0.53 14.29
N ARG A 6 -0.78 -1.13 15.17
CA ARG A 6 -0.61 -2.54 15.56
C ARG A 6 -0.88 -3.52 14.42
N ASN A 7 -1.81 -3.18 13.53
CA ASN A 7 -2.26 -4.07 12.48
C ASN A 7 -1.75 -3.67 11.11
N SER A 8 -0.71 -2.84 11.09
CA SER A 8 -0.15 -2.33 9.84
C SER A 8 1.36 -2.32 9.89
N LEU A 9 1.97 -2.58 8.75
CA LEU A 9 3.38 -2.32 8.51
C LEU A 9 3.48 -0.98 7.80
N CYS A 10 4.16 -0.02 8.41
CA CYS A 10 4.30 1.33 7.87
C CYS A 10 5.75 1.61 7.52
N MET A 11 5.94 2.40 6.46
CA MET A 11 7.28 2.79 6.02
C MET A 11 7.26 4.24 5.55
N GLY A 12 8.21 5.02 6.02
CA GLY A 12 8.36 6.42 5.61
C GLY A 12 9.58 6.61 4.74
N ALA A 13 9.50 7.54 3.81
CA ALA A 13 10.63 8.00 3.02
C ALA A 13 10.98 9.42 3.47
N TYR A 14 12.27 9.69 3.65
CA TYR A 14 12.73 10.96 4.21
C TYR A 14 13.82 11.57 3.34
N VAL A 15 13.78 12.88 3.18
CA VAL A 15 14.83 13.65 2.56
C VAL A 15 15.22 14.77 3.53
N ARG A 16 16.50 14.82 3.91
CA ARG A 16 17.02 15.83 4.84
C ARG A 16 16.20 15.92 6.13
N GLY A 17 15.77 14.77 6.65
CA GLY A 17 15.02 14.70 7.89
C GLY A 17 13.53 15.00 7.75
N MET A 18 13.05 15.34 6.56
CA MET A 18 11.64 15.60 6.33
C MET A 18 10.99 14.42 5.63
N GLN A 19 9.82 14.00 6.12
CA GLN A 19 9.09 12.93 5.49
C GLN A 19 8.47 13.39 4.17
N VAL A 20 8.81 12.68 3.10
CA VAL A 20 8.32 13.00 1.76
C VAL A 20 7.50 11.87 1.14
N GLY A 21 7.42 10.73 1.81
CA GLY A 21 6.64 9.60 1.34
C GLY A 21 6.23 8.69 2.48
N PHE A 22 5.19 7.89 2.22
CA PHE A 22 4.63 6.99 3.21
C PHE A 22 3.96 5.82 2.50
N ALA A 23 4.13 4.63 3.03
CA ALA A 23 3.40 3.44 2.58
C ALA A 23 2.90 2.66 3.78
N ARG A 24 1.74 2.04 3.64
CA ARG A 24 1.13 1.26 4.71
C ARG A 24 0.49 0.01 4.15
N CYS A 25 0.85 -1.14 4.74
CA CYS A 25 0.21 -2.42 4.51
C CYS A 25 -0.58 -2.83 5.75
N VAL A 26 -1.84 -3.14 5.58
CA VAL A 26 -2.66 -3.78 6.61
C VAL A 26 -2.51 -5.29 6.43
N THR A 27 -2.22 -6.01 7.50
CA THR A 27 -1.96 -7.45 7.37
C THR A 27 -2.22 -8.18 8.68
N ASP A 28 -2.61 -9.45 8.55
CA ASP A 28 -2.65 -10.38 9.67
C ASP A 28 -1.29 -11.07 9.90
N ALA A 29 -0.30 -10.73 9.09
CA ALA A 29 1.05 -11.29 9.12
C ALA A 29 1.13 -12.79 8.79
N THR A 30 0.04 -13.40 8.36
CA THR A 30 -0.05 -14.85 8.17
C THR A 30 -0.59 -15.24 6.81
N THR A 31 -1.66 -14.58 6.35
CA THR A 31 -2.37 -15.00 5.14
C THR A 31 -2.31 -14.01 4.00
N VAL A 32 -2.63 -12.74 4.25
CA VAL A 32 -2.72 -11.72 3.21
C VAL A 32 -2.22 -10.38 3.72
N PHE A 33 -1.94 -9.48 2.78
CA PHE A 33 -1.77 -8.06 3.10
C PHE A 33 -2.61 -7.21 2.15
N TYR A 34 -2.97 -6.03 2.61
CA TYR A 34 -3.62 -5.01 1.81
C TYR A 34 -2.72 -3.78 1.79
N LEU A 35 -2.22 -3.44 0.61
CA LEU A 35 -1.42 -2.21 0.44
C LEU A 35 -2.41 -1.04 0.38
N GLU A 36 -2.62 -0.41 1.53
CA GLU A 36 -3.68 0.58 1.72
C GLU A 36 -3.29 1.96 1.22
N ASP A 37 -2.09 2.40 1.59
CA ASP A 37 -1.63 3.74 1.27
C ASP A 37 -0.25 3.72 0.67
N VAL A 38 -0.07 4.47 -0.41
CA VAL A 38 1.25 4.86 -0.93
C VAL A 38 1.13 6.32 -1.33
N VAL A 39 1.79 7.19 -0.58
CA VAL A 39 1.67 8.64 -0.76
C VAL A 39 3.06 9.24 -0.90
N ILE A 40 3.25 10.06 -1.91
CA ILE A 40 4.49 10.80 -2.14
C ILE A 40 4.16 12.28 -2.18
N HIS A 41 4.93 13.08 -1.46
CA HIS A 41 4.79 14.53 -1.48
C HIS A 41 4.87 15.02 -2.93
N PRO A 42 3.97 15.94 -3.36
CA PRO A 42 3.92 16.37 -4.77
C PRO A 42 5.26 16.85 -5.34
N GLU A 43 6.07 17.52 -4.54
CA GLU A 43 7.36 18.03 -5.00
C GLU A 43 8.41 16.94 -5.21
N HIS A 44 8.15 15.73 -4.75
CA HIS A 44 9.06 14.59 -4.85
C HIS A 44 8.53 13.49 -5.78
N ARG A 45 7.49 13.76 -6.51
CA ARG A 45 6.94 12.83 -7.52
C ARG A 45 7.79 12.85 -8.79
N GLY A 46 7.73 11.75 -9.53
CA GLY A 46 8.42 11.65 -10.81
C GLY A 46 9.90 11.32 -10.73
N CYS A 47 10.44 11.09 -9.55
CA CYS A 47 11.85 10.72 -9.36
C CYS A 47 12.06 9.26 -8.95
N GLY A 48 11.03 8.43 -9.05
CA GLY A 48 11.13 7.00 -8.71
C GLY A 48 10.97 6.68 -7.24
N LEU A 49 10.63 7.65 -6.41
CA LEU A 49 10.51 7.44 -4.96
C LEU A 49 9.36 6.50 -4.61
N GLY A 50 8.21 6.64 -5.29
CA GLY A 50 7.07 5.74 -5.09
C GLY A 50 7.42 4.30 -5.40
N LYS A 51 8.12 4.09 -6.50
CA LYS A 51 8.57 2.75 -6.90
C LYS A 51 9.53 2.15 -5.88
N ALA A 52 10.48 2.95 -5.40
CA ALA A 52 11.44 2.51 -4.39
C ALA A 52 10.74 2.17 -3.07
N LEU A 53 9.75 2.96 -2.68
CA LEU A 53 9.00 2.76 -1.45
C LEU A 53 8.18 1.46 -1.52
N VAL A 54 7.48 1.24 -2.63
CA VAL A 54 6.73 -0.01 -2.87
C VAL A 54 7.65 -1.21 -2.87
N LYS A 55 8.77 -1.13 -3.58
CA LYS A 55 9.76 -2.21 -3.61
C LYS A 55 10.23 -2.57 -2.21
N THR A 56 10.51 -1.56 -1.40
CA THR A 56 11.04 -1.76 -0.06
C THR A 56 10.01 -2.38 0.87
N ILE A 57 8.77 -1.88 0.86
CA ILE A 57 7.74 -2.41 1.76
C ILE A 57 7.35 -3.84 1.38
N LEU A 58 7.30 -4.16 0.08
CA LEU A 58 6.96 -5.50 -0.37
C LEU A 58 8.06 -6.52 -0.10
N ALA A 59 9.28 -6.06 0.15
CA ALA A 59 10.41 -6.93 0.51
C ALA A 59 10.46 -7.29 2.00
N GLN A 60 9.65 -6.62 2.83
CA GLN A 60 9.67 -6.86 4.28
C GLN A 60 8.99 -8.17 4.66
N GLU A 61 9.53 -8.83 5.68
CA GLU A 61 8.85 -9.97 6.29
C GLU A 61 7.71 -9.47 7.19
N PRO A 62 6.56 -10.13 7.21
CA PRO A 62 6.18 -11.31 6.42
C PRO A 62 5.58 -10.99 5.05
N ILE A 63 5.48 -9.71 4.69
CA ILE A 63 4.79 -9.23 3.48
C ILE A 63 5.27 -9.96 2.22
N CYS A 64 6.58 -10.17 2.10
CA CYS A 64 7.19 -10.75 0.90
C CYS A 64 6.72 -12.17 0.60
N ARG A 65 6.08 -12.84 1.54
CA ARG A 65 5.59 -14.22 1.39
C ARG A 65 4.09 -14.35 1.30
N LEU A 66 3.37 -13.21 1.42
CA LEU A 66 1.92 -13.23 1.52
C LEU A 66 1.26 -12.85 0.20
N LYS A 67 0.03 -13.31 0.04
CA LYS A 67 -0.84 -12.83 -1.03
C LYS A 67 -1.21 -11.37 -0.77
N GLY A 68 -1.08 -10.53 -1.78
CA GLY A 68 -1.34 -9.10 -1.67
C GLY A 68 -2.55 -8.66 -2.44
N ILE A 69 -3.22 -7.65 -1.91
CA ILE A 69 -4.36 -6.99 -2.54
C ILE A 69 -4.10 -5.48 -2.51
N LEU A 70 -4.46 -4.80 -3.57
CA LEU A 70 -4.52 -3.34 -3.58
C LEU A 70 -5.63 -2.88 -4.52
N VAL A 71 -6.05 -1.63 -4.33
CA VAL A 71 -7.04 -1.00 -5.19
C VAL A 71 -6.45 0.30 -5.72
N THR A 72 -6.47 0.47 -7.01
CA THR A 72 -6.04 1.70 -7.68
C THR A 72 -6.86 1.90 -8.95
N ASP A 73 -7.11 3.15 -9.32
CA ASP A 73 -7.79 3.47 -10.55
C ASP A 73 -6.86 4.06 -11.62
N ASP A 74 -5.66 4.46 -11.25
CA ASP A 74 -4.75 5.16 -12.17
C ASP A 74 -3.29 4.75 -12.08
N ALA A 75 -2.90 3.93 -11.12
CA ALA A 75 -1.49 3.64 -10.87
C ALA A 75 -1.11 2.18 -11.18
N PHE A 76 -1.77 1.56 -12.13
CA PHE A 76 -1.49 0.16 -12.47
C PHE A 76 -0.03 -0.08 -12.84
N SER A 77 0.56 0.84 -13.60
CA SER A 77 1.95 0.69 -14.06
C SER A 77 2.96 0.74 -12.92
N LEU A 78 2.60 1.34 -11.79
CA LEU A 78 3.47 1.36 -10.60
C LEU A 78 3.58 -0.04 -9.99
N TYR A 79 2.47 -0.78 -9.97
CA TYR A 79 2.38 -2.03 -9.22
C TYR A 79 2.62 -3.28 -10.07
N GLU A 80 2.33 -3.23 -11.35
CA GLU A 80 2.48 -4.40 -12.24
C GLU A 80 3.89 -4.98 -12.25
N PRO A 81 4.97 -4.17 -12.19
CA PRO A 81 6.32 -4.73 -12.13
C PRO A 81 6.60 -5.55 -10.88
N PHE A 82 5.79 -5.42 -9.84
CA PHE A 82 5.96 -6.16 -8.58
C PHE A 82 5.06 -7.39 -8.49
N GLY A 83 4.46 -7.80 -9.61
CA GLY A 83 3.66 -9.02 -9.66
C GLY A 83 2.18 -8.83 -9.40
N PHE A 84 1.70 -7.59 -9.30
CA PHE A 84 0.27 -7.34 -9.19
C PHE A 84 -0.39 -7.45 -10.56
N VAL A 85 -1.52 -8.14 -10.59
CA VAL A 85 -2.30 -8.37 -11.80
C VAL A 85 -3.68 -7.77 -11.58
N ARG A 86 -4.21 -7.10 -12.61
CA ARG A 86 -5.57 -6.55 -12.54
C ARG A 86 -6.57 -7.68 -12.44
N ASP A 87 -7.50 -7.53 -11.51
CA ASP A 87 -8.54 -8.52 -11.31
C ASP A 87 -9.86 -7.79 -11.09
N ARG A 88 -10.68 -7.74 -12.12
CA ARG A 88 -11.92 -6.98 -12.10
C ARG A 88 -13.15 -7.83 -11.88
N GLU A 89 -13.03 -9.14 -12.05
CA GLU A 89 -14.19 -10.02 -12.10
C GLU A 89 -14.49 -10.69 -10.78
N ILE A 90 -13.50 -10.83 -9.92
CA ILE A 90 -13.68 -11.53 -8.65
C ILE A 90 -13.68 -10.61 -7.44
N PHE A 91 -13.48 -9.31 -7.65
CA PHE A 91 -13.44 -8.36 -6.54
C PHE A 91 -14.86 -7.93 -6.16
N MET A 92 -15.21 -8.10 -4.90
CA MET A 92 -16.46 -7.59 -4.34
C MET A 92 -16.13 -6.76 -3.11
N LYS A 93 -16.80 -5.63 -2.98
CA LYS A 93 -16.56 -4.68 -1.90
C LYS A 93 -17.83 -4.52 -1.06
N LYS A 94 -17.67 -4.63 0.26
CA LYS A 94 -18.74 -4.30 1.19
C LYS A 94 -18.60 -2.83 1.58
N VAL A 95 -19.67 -2.07 1.41
CA VAL A 95 -19.69 -0.66 1.78
C VAL A 95 -19.77 -0.54 3.31
N SER A 96 -18.95 0.35 3.87
CA SER A 96 -18.91 0.55 5.31
C SER A 96 -20.22 1.14 5.84
N PRO A 97 -20.80 0.56 6.90
CA PRO A 97 -21.96 1.14 7.57
C PRO A 97 -21.69 2.54 8.13
N LEU A 98 -20.45 2.84 8.47
CA LEU A 98 -20.09 4.13 9.04
C LEU A 98 -20.26 5.29 8.08
N ASN A 99 -20.31 5.00 6.78
CA ASN A 99 -20.53 6.04 5.76
C ASN A 99 -22.01 6.40 5.63
N GLY A 100 -22.89 5.65 6.23
CA GLY A 100 -24.34 5.89 6.16
C GLY A 100 -24.92 5.77 4.76
N CYS A 101 -24.18 5.18 3.84
CA CYS A 101 -24.53 5.16 2.42
C CYS A 101 -24.58 3.75 1.85
N PHE A 102 -24.92 2.84 2.68
CA PHE A 102 -24.93 1.45 2.27
C PHE A 102 -26.31 0.87 2.30
#